data_eb42c82fd5a6c278ad70a085445d3ffc
#
_entry.id   eb42c82fd5a6c278ad70a085445d3ffc
#
_cell.length_a   1.000
_cell.length_b   1.000
_cell.length_c   1.000
_cell.angle_alpha   90.00
_cell.angle_beta   90.00
_cell.angle_gamma   90.00
#
_symmetry.space_group_name_H-M   'P 1'
#
loop_
_entity.id
_entity.type
_entity.pdbx_description
1 polymer ?
#
loop_
_entity_poly.entity_id
_entity_poly.type
_entity_poly.pdbx_seq_one_letter_code
_entity_poly.pdbx_strand_id
1 'polypeptide(L)'
;MPEAISRSASRPPRWRGISLGATVVPDGVRFCCWAPERAQVEVLLGAGPTSHPMTQDHNGYWSADVFGARAGMTYRYRLDGRDVYPDPCSRYQPSGPHGPSLIVDPAAYRWQDKDWTGVTMHGQVIYELHVGTFTPE
;
A
#
# COMPACT_ATOMS: atom_id res chain seq x y z
N MET A 1 49.91 3.34 -9.12
CA MET A 1 48.73 2.47 -9.30
C MET A 1 47.82 2.75 -8.11
N PRO A 2 46.70 3.51 -8.27
CA PRO A 2 45.74 3.64 -7.17
C PRO A 2 44.78 2.46 -7.21
N GLU A 3 44.65 1.79 -6.08
CA GLU A 3 43.71 0.69 -5.86
C GLU A 3 42.25 1.15 -6.03
N ALA A 4 41.51 0.40 -6.83
CA ALA A 4 40.07 0.58 -7.03
C ALA A 4 39.34 0.19 -5.73
N ILE A 5 38.79 1.17 -5.01
CA ILE A 5 37.89 0.95 -3.89
C ILE A 5 36.58 0.39 -4.47
N SER A 6 36.43 -0.93 -4.38
CA SER A 6 35.17 -1.63 -4.63
C SER A 6 34.13 -1.14 -3.62
N ARG A 7 33.27 -0.20 -4.03
CA ARG A 7 32.05 0.15 -3.29
C ARG A 7 31.06 -0.98 -3.50
N SER A 8 31.05 -1.92 -2.56
CA SER A 8 29.92 -2.80 -2.36
C SER A 8 28.69 -1.93 -2.15
N ALA A 9 27.79 -1.91 -3.14
CA ALA A 9 26.48 -1.29 -3.01
C ALA A 9 25.68 -2.07 -1.96
N SER A 10 25.79 -1.65 -0.70
CA SER A 10 24.95 -2.14 0.36
C SER A 10 23.51 -1.79 0.00
N ARG A 11 22.71 -2.81 -0.24
CA ARG A 11 21.27 -2.71 -0.43
C ARG A 11 20.70 -1.87 0.73
N PRO A 12 19.93 -0.78 0.45
CA PRO A 12 19.40 0.04 1.52
C PRO A 12 18.62 -0.84 2.50
N PRO A 13 18.66 -0.51 3.82
CA PRO A 13 17.96 -1.30 4.82
C PRO A 13 16.49 -1.41 4.39
N ARG A 14 16.00 -2.64 4.25
CA ARG A 14 14.56 -2.87 4.07
C ARG A 14 13.90 -2.24 5.29
N TRP A 15 13.09 -1.21 5.06
CA TRP A 15 12.17 -0.72 6.07
C TRP A 15 11.35 -1.91 6.55
N ARG A 16 11.64 -2.40 7.73
CA ARG A 16 10.82 -3.40 8.42
C ARG A 16 9.62 -2.69 9.05
N GLY A 17 9.00 -1.78 8.29
CA GLY A 17 7.78 -1.11 8.68
C GLY A 17 6.58 -1.94 8.28
N ILE A 18 5.53 -1.83 9.06
CA ILE A 18 4.21 -2.35 8.73
C ILE A 18 3.75 -1.67 7.44
N SER A 19 3.56 -2.44 6.37
CA SER A 19 3.03 -1.91 5.11
C SER A 19 1.51 -1.93 5.20
N LEU A 20 0.91 -0.77 5.41
CA LEU A 20 -0.55 -0.61 5.36
C LEU A 20 -1.08 -0.81 3.93
N GLY A 21 -2.33 -1.23 3.84
CA GLY A 21 -2.99 -1.53 2.57
C GLY A 21 -2.78 -2.96 2.09
N ALA A 22 -2.98 -3.18 0.79
CA ALA A 22 -2.79 -4.47 0.13
C ALA A 22 -1.37 -4.57 -0.47
N THR A 23 -0.63 -5.60 -0.10
CA THR A 23 0.71 -5.88 -0.62
C THR A 23 0.72 -7.25 -1.28
N VAL A 24 1.06 -7.28 -2.58
CA VAL A 24 1.20 -8.53 -3.32
C VAL A 24 2.40 -9.32 -2.79
N VAL A 25 2.18 -10.60 -2.51
CA VAL A 25 3.19 -11.57 -2.05
C VAL A 25 3.17 -12.78 -3.00
N PRO A 26 4.15 -13.70 -2.96
CA PRO A 26 4.26 -14.78 -3.94
C PRO A 26 2.97 -15.60 -4.16
N ASP A 27 2.25 -15.91 -3.07
CA ASP A 27 1.10 -16.82 -3.14
C ASP A 27 -0.26 -16.13 -2.93
N GLY A 28 -0.27 -14.78 -2.89
CA GLY A 28 -1.50 -14.04 -2.63
C GLY A 28 -1.28 -12.57 -2.32
N VAL A 29 -2.06 -12.05 -1.39
CA VAL A 29 -1.99 -10.66 -0.95
C VAL A 29 -2.04 -10.58 0.57
N ARG A 30 -1.10 -9.84 1.14
CA ARG A 30 -1.15 -9.42 2.53
C ARG A 30 -1.93 -8.13 2.65
N PHE A 31 -2.95 -8.14 3.48
CA PHE A 31 -3.74 -6.97 3.86
C PHE A 31 -3.34 -6.51 5.25
N CYS A 32 -3.25 -5.19 5.45
CA CYS A 32 -2.97 -4.60 6.75
C CYS A 32 -3.70 -3.27 6.90
N CYS A 33 -4.40 -3.09 8.02
CA CYS A 33 -4.99 -1.81 8.40
C CYS A 33 -4.83 -1.55 9.90
N TRP A 34 -4.94 -0.30 10.31
CA TRP A 34 -4.89 0.09 11.70
C TRP A 34 -6.31 0.42 12.19
N ALA A 35 -6.80 -0.34 13.17
CA ALA A 35 -8.14 -0.19 13.73
C ALA A 35 -8.15 -0.68 15.20
N PRO A 36 -7.48 0.07 16.11
CA PRO A 36 -7.19 -0.41 17.48
C PRO A 36 -8.45 -0.65 18.33
N GLU A 37 -9.52 0.08 18.06
CA GLU A 37 -10.76 0.03 18.85
C GLU A 37 -11.80 -0.98 18.32
N ARG A 38 -11.44 -1.74 17.27
CA ARG A 38 -12.39 -2.71 16.69
C ARG A 38 -12.21 -4.08 17.31
N ALA A 39 -13.35 -4.76 17.51
CA ALA A 39 -13.36 -6.13 18.02
C ALA A 39 -13.14 -7.17 16.92
N GLN A 40 -13.48 -6.83 15.67
CA GLN A 40 -13.36 -7.71 14.51
C GLN A 40 -13.10 -6.89 13.24
N VAL A 41 -12.17 -7.34 12.43
CA VAL A 41 -11.93 -6.82 11.09
C VAL A 41 -11.82 -7.98 10.10
N GLU A 42 -12.43 -7.82 8.93
CA GLU A 42 -12.39 -8.81 7.86
C GLU A 42 -12.11 -8.12 6.52
N VAL A 43 -11.39 -8.80 5.64
CA VAL A 43 -11.24 -8.40 4.23
C VAL A 43 -12.34 -9.05 3.41
N LEU A 44 -13.07 -8.25 2.64
CA LEU A 44 -14.01 -8.68 1.63
C LEU A 44 -13.37 -8.55 0.25
N LEU A 45 -13.26 -9.64 -0.50
CA LEU A 45 -12.71 -9.63 -1.85
C LEU A 45 -13.80 -9.60 -2.91
N GLY A 46 -13.66 -8.72 -3.90
CA GLY A 46 -14.59 -8.58 -5.01
C GLY A 46 -15.98 -8.15 -4.58
N ALA A 47 -16.98 -8.53 -5.37
CA ALA A 47 -18.39 -8.29 -5.09
C ALA A 47 -19.07 -9.48 -4.36
N GLY A 48 -18.33 -10.55 -4.11
CA GLY A 48 -18.85 -11.78 -3.51
C GLY A 48 -18.96 -11.75 -1.99
N PRO A 49 -19.59 -12.78 -1.40
CA PRO A 49 -19.75 -12.88 0.06
C PRO A 49 -18.48 -13.35 0.77
N THR A 50 -17.40 -13.61 0.05
CA THR A 50 -16.19 -14.18 0.63
C THR A 50 -15.51 -13.16 1.53
N SER A 51 -15.46 -13.48 2.82
CA SER A 51 -14.74 -12.70 3.83
C SER A 51 -13.57 -13.49 4.38
N HIS A 52 -12.51 -12.77 4.71
CA HIS A 52 -11.30 -13.32 5.32
C HIS A 52 -11.07 -12.60 6.65
N PRO A 53 -11.15 -13.30 7.78
CA PRO A 53 -10.90 -12.70 9.09
C PRO A 53 -9.44 -12.25 9.19
N MET A 54 -9.22 -11.12 9.85
CA MET A 54 -7.90 -10.58 10.15
C MET A 54 -7.55 -10.81 11.61
N THR A 55 -6.26 -10.83 11.90
CA THR A 55 -5.72 -10.96 13.26
C THR A 55 -5.13 -9.62 13.71
N GLN A 56 -5.49 -9.20 14.94
CA GLN A 56 -4.96 -7.98 15.53
C GLN A 56 -3.64 -8.25 16.27
N ASP A 57 -2.68 -7.35 16.12
CA ASP A 57 -1.49 -7.31 16.95
C ASP A 57 -1.68 -6.40 18.18
N HIS A 58 -0.68 -6.36 19.08
CA HIS A 58 -0.71 -5.55 20.31
C HIS A 58 -0.66 -4.04 20.08
N ASN A 59 -0.39 -3.57 18.87
CA ASN A 59 -0.37 -2.14 18.49
C ASN A 59 -1.66 -1.71 17.77
N GLY A 60 -2.64 -2.61 17.63
CA GLY A 60 -3.91 -2.32 16.98
C GLY A 60 -3.89 -2.47 15.45
N TYR A 61 -2.85 -3.06 14.86
CA TYR A 61 -2.83 -3.39 13.45
C TYR A 61 -3.50 -4.74 13.21
N TRP A 62 -4.36 -4.76 12.23
CA TRP A 62 -5.04 -5.96 11.74
C TRP A 62 -4.37 -6.44 10.45
N SER A 63 -4.09 -7.72 10.35
CA SER A 63 -3.47 -8.31 9.16
C SER A 63 -4.06 -9.65 8.79
N ALA A 64 -4.06 -9.95 7.48
CA ALA A 64 -4.39 -11.25 6.92
C ALA A 64 -3.59 -11.50 5.65
N ASP A 65 -3.12 -12.73 5.48
CA ASP A 65 -2.58 -13.22 4.21
C ASP A 65 -3.70 -14.00 3.49
N VAL A 66 -4.12 -13.50 2.33
CA VAL A 66 -5.21 -14.12 1.56
C VAL A 66 -4.62 -14.81 0.35
N PHE A 67 -4.57 -16.13 0.43
CA PHE A 67 -4.08 -16.99 -0.64
C PHE A 67 -4.95 -16.87 -1.90
N GLY A 68 -4.31 -16.81 -3.07
CA GLY A 68 -4.99 -16.69 -4.36
C GLY A 68 -5.54 -15.30 -4.69
N ALA A 69 -5.52 -14.36 -3.74
CA ALA A 69 -5.78 -12.96 -4.06
C ALA A 69 -4.67 -12.41 -4.96
N ARG A 70 -5.00 -11.48 -5.87
CA ARG A 70 -4.04 -10.96 -6.85
C ARG A 70 -4.36 -9.51 -7.24
N ALA A 71 -3.38 -8.85 -7.85
CA ALA A 71 -3.58 -7.52 -8.45
C ALA A 71 -4.77 -7.51 -9.42
N GLY A 72 -5.49 -6.40 -9.45
CA GLY A 72 -6.72 -6.22 -10.23
C GLY A 72 -8.00 -6.65 -9.52
N MET A 73 -7.92 -7.38 -8.41
CA MET A 73 -9.11 -7.66 -7.57
C MET A 73 -9.43 -6.44 -6.71
N THR A 74 -10.72 -6.22 -6.48
CA THR A 74 -11.21 -5.19 -5.55
C THR A 74 -11.35 -5.75 -4.14
N TYR A 75 -11.25 -4.88 -3.12
CA TYR A 75 -11.45 -5.25 -1.73
C TYR A 75 -12.02 -4.12 -0.90
N ARG A 76 -12.55 -4.47 0.26
CA ARG A 76 -13.02 -3.57 1.33
C ARG A 76 -12.74 -4.21 2.68
N TYR A 77 -12.79 -3.42 3.75
CA TYR A 77 -12.79 -3.91 5.12
C TYR A 77 -14.19 -3.88 5.70
N ARG A 78 -14.58 -4.96 6.38
CA ARG A 78 -15.78 -5.01 7.22
C ARG A 78 -15.36 -4.93 8.67
N LEU A 79 -15.93 -3.98 9.40
CA LEU A 79 -15.66 -3.73 10.79
C LEU A 79 -16.81 -4.23 11.65
N ASP A 80 -16.51 -5.00 12.69
CA ASP A 80 -17.45 -5.51 13.71
C ASP A 80 -18.68 -6.21 13.10
N GLY A 81 -18.48 -6.87 11.93
CA GLY A 81 -19.53 -7.60 11.23
C GLY A 81 -20.61 -6.74 10.55
N ARG A 82 -20.49 -5.41 10.56
CA ARG A 82 -21.53 -4.47 10.09
C ARG A 82 -21.05 -3.54 8.99
N ASP A 83 -20.19 -2.63 9.32
CA ASP A 83 -19.83 -1.49 8.48
C ASP A 83 -18.73 -1.87 7.48
N VAL A 84 -18.94 -1.53 6.21
CA VAL A 84 -18.04 -1.86 5.11
C VAL A 84 -17.45 -0.59 4.52
N TYR A 85 -16.13 -0.48 4.56
CA TYR A 85 -15.37 0.68 4.12
C TYR A 85 -14.29 0.32 3.10
N PRO A 86 -13.95 1.24 2.18
CA PRO A 86 -12.71 1.13 1.42
C PRO A 86 -11.51 1.24 2.35
N ASP A 87 -10.36 0.82 1.86
CA ASP A 87 -9.11 0.96 2.59
C ASP A 87 -8.62 2.41 2.56
N PRO A 88 -8.42 3.07 3.71
CA PRO A 88 -7.88 4.43 3.76
C PRO A 88 -6.45 4.53 3.22
N CYS A 89 -5.70 3.41 3.20
CA CYS A 89 -4.36 3.30 2.64
C CYS A 89 -4.35 2.70 1.22
N SER A 90 -5.48 2.75 0.53
CA SER A 90 -5.62 2.25 -0.84
C SER A 90 -4.69 2.97 -1.81
N ARG A 91 -4.03 2.21 -2.68
CA ARG A 91 -3.22 2.77 -3.78
C ARG A 91 -4.06 3.22 -4.97
N TYR A 92 -5.26 2.66 -5.12
CA TYR A 92 -6.16 3.02 -6.21
C TYR A 92 -7.61 2.68 -5.88
N GLN A 93 -8.51 3.62 -6.15
CA GLN A 93 -9.96 3.51 -5.98
C GLN A 93 -10.66 3.80 -7.30
N PRO A 94 -10.92 2.79 -8.15
CA PRO A 94 -11.41 2.97 -9.52
C PRO A 94 -12.80 3.60 -9.60
N SER A 95 -13.60 3.49 -8.53
CA SER A 95 -14.98 4.00 -8.47
C SER A 95 -15.12 5.18 -7.50
N GLY A 96 -14.03 5.95 -7.31
CA GLY A 96 -14.01 7.10 -6.40
C GLY A 96 -13.83 6.74 -4.92
N PRO A 97 -13.81 7.74 -4.02
CA PRO A 97 -13.35 7.59 -2.64
C PRO A 97 -14.25 6.72 -1.76
N HIS A 98 -15.48 6.47 -2.16
CA HIS A 98 -16.42 5.59 -1.46
C HIS A 98 -16.54 4.21 -2.13
N GLY A 99 -15.90 4.03 -3.28
CA GLY A 99 -15.84 2.77 -4.00
C GLY A 99 -14.89 1.75 -3.35
N PRO A 100 -14.87 0.50 -3.86
CA PRO A 100 -13.91 -0.48 -3.38
C PRO A 100 -12.48 -0.08 -3.74
N SER A 101 -11.54 -0.47 -2.89
CA SER A 101 -10.11 -0.37 -3.17
C SER A 101 -9.68 -1.42 -4.18
N LEU A 102 -8.67 -1.13 -5.03
CA LEU A 102 -8.09 -2.07 -5.98
C LEU A 102 -6.71 -2.53 -5.49
N ILE A 103 -6.44 -3.82 -5.59
CA ILE A 103 -5.11 -4.38 -5.33
C ILE A 103 -4.20 -3.99 -6.50
N VAL A 104 -3.14 -3.24 -6.21
CA VAL A 104 -2.13 -2.80 -7.18
C VAL A 104 -0.83 -3.52 -6.90
N ASP A 105 -0.21 -4.09 -7.95
CA ASP A 105 1.15 -4.59 -7.89
C ASP A 105 2.12 -3.52 -8.43
N PRO A 106 2.87 -2.83 -7.58
CA PRO A 106 3.83 -1.82 -8.02
C PRO A 106 5.02 -2.43 -8.77
N ALA A 107 5.28 -3.72 -8.63
CA ALA A 107 6.35 -4.40 -9.36
C ALA A 107 6.00 -4.70 -10.83
N ALA A 108 4.71 -4.63 -11.19
CA ALA A 108 4.27 -4.79 -12.58
C ALA A 108 4.69 -3.61 -13.48
N TYR A 109 4.98 -2.44 -12.91
CA TYR A 109 5.46 -1.29 -13.66
C TYR A 109 6.95 -1.40 -13.95
N ARG A 110 7.32 -1.25 -15.21
CA ARG A 110 8.72 -1.23 -15.66
C ARG A 110 9.22 0.21 -15.70
N TRP A 111 9.97 0.59 -14.68
CA TRP A 111 10.65 1.87 -14.64
C TRP A 111 11.68 1.97 -15.76
N GLN A 112 11.72 3.13 -16.43
CA GLN A 112 12.66 3.41 -17.55
C GLN A 112 13.76 4.41 -17.13
N ASP A 113 13.91 4.64 -15.86
CA ASP A 113 14.77 5.63 -15.24
C ASP A 113 16.05 5.00 -14.64
N LYS A 114 16.56 3.94 -15.27
CA LYS A 114 17.73 3.17 -14.77
C LYS A 114 18.98 4.01 -14.54
N ASP A 115 19.14 5.07 -15.32
CA ASP A 115 20.29 5.97 -15.27
C ASP A 115 20.05 7.18 -14.36
N TRP A 116 18.86 7.28 -13.75
CA TRP A 116 18.54 8.36 -12.84
C TRP A 116 19.21 8.15 -11.49
N THR A 117 20.14 9.06 -11.14
CA THR A 117 20.94 8.99 -9.89
C THR A 117 20.28 9.66 -8.69
N GLY A 118 19.07 10.16 -8.87
CA GLY A 118 18.38 10.95 -7.85
C GLY A 118 18.72 12.44 -7.92
N VAL A 119 18.22 13.19 -6.95
CA VAL A 119 18.52 14.63 -6.77
C VAL A 119 19.21 14.87 -5.44
N THR A 120 20.12 15.84 -5.43
CA THR A 120 20.75 16.30 -4.18
C THR A 120 19.78 17.26 -3.48
N MET A 121 19.47 17.03 -2.21
CA MET A 121 18.55 17.90 -1.44
C MET A 121 19.07 19.31 -1.25
N HIS A 122 20.38 19.49 -1.19
CA HIS A 122 21.00 20.80 -1.02
C HIS A 122 20.70 21.70 -2.23
N GLY A 123 20.12 22.87 -1.99
CA GLY A 123 19.76 23.84 -3.02
C GLY A 123 18.43 23.57 -3.75
N GLN A 124 17.69 22.52 -3.36
CA GLN A 124 16.34 22.28 -3.90
C GLN A 124 15.33 23.26 -3.31
N VAL A 125 14.42 23.74 -4.16
CA VAL A 125 13.21 24.48 -3.75
C VAL A 125 12.02 23.56 -3.98
N ILE A 126 11.27 23.29 -2.90
CA ILE A 126 10.06 22.47 -2.95
C ILE A 126 8.86 23.44 -2.87
N TYR A 127 8.00 23.39 -3.89
CA TYR A 127 6.75 24.12 -3.90
C TYR A 127 5.58 23.14 -3.87
N GLU A 128 4.86 23.12 -2.76
CA GLU A 128 3.66 22.29 -2.59
C GLU A 128 2.42 23.13 -2.93
N LEU A 129 1.53 22.57 -3.74
CA LEU A 129 0.27 23.22 -4.10
C LEU A 129 -0.84 22.18 -4.27
N HIS A 130 -2.07 22.61 -4.02
CA HIS A 130 -3.27 21.84 -4.34
C HIS A 130 -3.86 22.37 -5.65
N VAL A 131 -3.81 21.57 -6.72
CA VAL A 131 -4.22 22.00 -8.07
C VAL A 131 -5.65 22.52 -8.11
N GLY A 132 -6.59 21.86 -7.41
CA GLY A 132 -8.01 22.28 -7.39
C GLY A 132 -8.31 23.59 -6.65
N THR A 133 -7.34 24.14 -5.93
CA THR A 133 -7.49 25.41 -5.19
C THR A 133 -6.47 26.48 -5.60
N PHE A 134 -5.63 26.17 -6.60
CA PHE A 134 -4.56 27.08 -7.04
C PHE A 134 -5.09 28.27 -7.83
N THR A 135 -6.14 28.06 -8.61
CA THR A 135 -6.86 29.12 -9.33
C THR A 135 -8.36 29.02 -9.06
N PRO A 136 -9.12 30.12 -9.13
CA PRO A 136 -10.57 30.14 -8.94
C PRO A 136 -11.37 29.54 -10.11
N GLU A 137 -10.70 29.13 -11.19
CA GLU A 137 -11.31 28.52 -12.40
C GLU A 137 -11.11 27.03 -12.43
#